data_538152c9ca903cf71d8da5f561a52334
#
_entry.id   538152c9ca903cf71d8da5f561a52334
#
_cell.length_a   1.000
_cell.length_b   1.000
_cell.length_c   1.000
_cell.angle_alpha   90.00
_cell.angle_beta   90.00
_cell.angle_gamma   90.00
#
_symmetry.space_group_name_H-M   'P 1'
#
loop_
_entity.id
_entity.type
_entity.pdbx_description
1 polymer ?
#
loop_
_entity_poly.entity_id
_entity_poly.type
_entity_poly.pdbx_seq_one_letter_code
_entity_poly.pdbx_strand_id
1 'polypeptide(L)'
;RILSSAASDVYKRQLDEYGELHSIINPAGILRDKMFHKMDEEDWDSVLSVHLKGSFNVCRSAINYFREKEEGNFVLFTSTTGLIGNIGQANYAAAKLGIHGLSRIIAMENEIKNVRSNVIAPFAWTRMIATIPIKDEASKQRVERMKNAMRPDQVAQTAIALAAPNCKLSGQILSVRGNEVALFSQPRPLKSIADIEGWTPEKLLNSAFPAFDSIAPDLGATVSVFPYEPF
;
A
#
# COMPACT_ATOMS: atom_id res chain seq x y z
N ARG A 1 -12.87 -12.64 -21.04
CA ARG A 1 -13.40 -13.31 -19.83
C ARG A 1 -12.40 -13.10 -18.72
N ILE A 2 -12.60 -12.32 -17.71
CA ILE A 2 -11.87 -12.46 -16.43
C ILE A 2 -11.72 -11.11 -15.71
N LEU A 3 -12.65 -10.22 -15.86
CA LEU A 3 -12.91 -9.25 -14.81
C LEU A 3 -13.96 -9.91 -13.93
N SER A 4 -13.79 -9.88 -12.59
CA SER A 4 -14.92 -10.30 -11.78
C SER A 4 -16.13 -9.49 -12.26
N SER A 5 -17.22 -10.12 -12.57
CA SER A 5 -18.45 -9.46 -13.02
C SER A 5 -18.77 -8.29 -12.09
N ALA A 6 -18.61 -8.47 -10.78
CA ALA A 6 -18.84 -7.44 -9.77
C ALA A 6 -18.04 -6.13 -9.98
N ALA A 7 -16.72 -6.19 -10.26
CA ALA A 7 -15.95 -4.98 -10.47
C ALA A 7 -16.35 -4.23 -11.76
N SER A 8 -16.70 -5.00 -12.81
CA SER A 8 -17.21 -4.44 -14.06
C SER A 8 -18.62 -3.83 -13.88
N ASP A 9 -19.45 -4.47 -13.07
CA ASP A 9 -20.83 -4.02 -12.84
C ASP A 9 -20.89 -2.73 -12.01
N VAL A 10 -20.00 -2.59 -11.00
CA VAL A 10 -19.88 -1.35 -10.20
C VAL A 10 -19.49 -0.17 -11.08
N TYR A 11 -18.49 -0.33 -11.94
CA TYR A 11 -18.06 0.72 -12.86
C TYR A 11 -19.18 1.11 -13.85
N LYS A 12 -19.86 0.15 -14.47
CA LYS A 12 -20.95 0.40 -15.41
C LYS A 12 -22.11 1.13 -14.74
N ARG A 13 -22.54 0.66 -13.55
CA ARG A 13 -23.58 1.31 -12.78
C ARG A 13 -23.26 2.77 -12.46
N GLN A 14 -21.99 3.07 -12.15
CA GLN A 14 -21.57 4.45 -11.92
C GLN A 14 -21.76 5.31 -13.17
N LEU A 15 -21.41 4.81 -14.34
CA LEU A 15 -21.61 5.52 -15.61
C LEU A 15 -23.10 5.66 -15.96
N ASP A 16 -23.89 4.61 -15.75
CA ASP A 16 -25.33 4.63 -16.05
C ASP A 16 -26.09 5.63 -15.17
N GLU A 17 -25.68 5.78 -13.90
CA GLU A 17 -26.36 6.64 -12.93
C GLU A 17 -25.90 8.11 -12.97
N TYR A 18 -24.59 8.34 -13.17
CA TYR A 18 -23.99 9.68 -13.07
C TYR A 18 -23.37 10.18 -14.39
N GLY A 19 -23.31 9.35 -15.42
CA GLY A 19 -22.78 9.71 -16.74
C GLY A 19 -21.25 9.72 -16.81
N GLU A 20 -20.55 9.86 -15.69
CA GLU A 20 -19.08 9.99 -15.65
C GLU A 20 -18.46 9.27 -14.45
N LEU A 21 -17.18 8.92 -14.62
CA LEU A 21 -16.31 8.40 -13.56
C LEU A 21 -14.96 9.13 -13.64
N HIS A 22 -14.50 9.74 -12.54
CA HIS A 22 -13.25 10.51 -12.49
C HIS A 22 -12.18 9.83 -11.64
N SER A 23 -12.60 9.08 -10.61
CA SER A 23 -11.70 8.53 -9.62
C SER A 23 -12.17 7.20 -9.08
N ILE A 24 -11.23 6.31 -8.79
CA ILE A 24 -11.48 5.09 -8.03
C ILE A 24 -10.65 5.12 -6.75
N ILE A 25 -11.33 5.03 -5.61
CA ILE A 25 -10.73 4.92 -4.29
C ILE A 25 -11.09 3.55 -3.74
N ASN A 26 -10.10 2.67 -3.55
CA ASN A 26 -10.33 1.27 -3.15
C ASN A 26 -9.70 0.93 -1.79
N PRO A 27 -10.39 1.12 -0.66
CA PRO A 27 -9.91 0.76 0.68
C PRO A 27 -10.25 -0.68 1.10
N ALA A 28 -10.79 -1.52 0.22
CA ALA A 28 -11.21 -2.87 0.56
C ALA A 28 -10.07 -3.73 1.11
N GLY A 29 -10.36 -4.50 2.16
CA GLY A 29 -9.36 -5.36 2.77
C GLY A 29 -9.86 -6.22 3.92
N ILE A 30 -9.09 -7.26 4.23
CA ILE A 30 -9.28 -8.18 5.35
C ILE A 30 -7.95 -8.48 6.03
N LEU A 31 -7.99 -9.05 7.23
CA LEU A 31 -6.82 -9.58 7.94
C LEU A 31 -7.00 -11.08 8.20
N ARG A 32 -5.90 -11.83 8.05
CA ARG A 32 -5.73 -13.23 8.45
C ARG A 32 -4.31 -13.39 8.98
N ASP A 33 -4.06 -12.80 10.16
CA ASP A 33 -2.73 -12.68 10.74
C ASP A 33 -2.34 -14.00 11.41
N LYS A 34 -1.22 -14.56 11.01
CA LYS A 34 -0.57 -15.73 11.60
C LYS A 34 0.94 -15.64 11.40
N MET A 35 1.71 -16.18 12.36
CA MET A 35 3.15 -16.40 12.15
C MET A 35 3.36 -17.24 10.89
N PHE A 36 4.35 -16.94 10.07
CA PHE A 36 4.55 -17.56 8.75
C PHE A 36 4.53 -19.10 8.80
N HIS A 37 5.20 -19.70 9.78
CA HIS A 37 5.23 -21.16 9.96
C HIS A 37 3.90 -21.80 10.40
N LYS A 38 2.88 -20.98 10.70
CA LYS A 38 1.52 -21.42 11.09
C LYS A 38 0.44 -20.96 10.10
N MET A 39 0.84 -20.17 9.10
CA MET A 39 -0.07 -19.64 8.08
C MET A 39 -0.43 -20.76 7.10
N ASP A 40 -1.70 -21.01 6.92
CA ASP A 40 -2.20 -21.93 5.93
C ASP A 40 -2.47 -21.25 4.57
N GLU A 41 -2.69 -22.07 3.55
CA GLU A 41 -2.90 -21.60 2.18
C GLU A 41 -4.21 -20.79 2.05
N GLU A 42 -5.25 -21.15 2.81
CA GLU A 42 -6.53 -20.43 2.81
C GLU A 42 -6.37 -19.00 3.34
N ASP A 43 -5.62 -18.80 4.43
CA ASP A 43 -5.30 -17.47 4.95
C ASP A 43 -4.50 -16.63 3.96
N TRP A 44 -3.53 -17.26 3.28
CA TRP A 44 -2.74 -16.64 2.25
C TRP A 44 -3.60 -16.19 1.06
N ASP A 45 -4.32 -17.11 0.45
CA ASP A 45 -5.11 -16.89 -0.76
C ASP A 45 -6.25 -15.91 -0.54
N SER A 46 -6.94 -16.00 0.60
CA SER A 46 -8.03 -15.07 0.96
C SER A 46 -7.53 -13.62 1.00
N VAL A 47 -6.37 -13.38 1.62
CA VAL A 47 -5.80 -12.03 1.73
C VAL A 47 -5.33 -11.51 0.37
N LEU A 48 -4.60 -12.32 -0.40
CA LEU A 48 -4.15 -11.92 -1.74
C LEU A 48 -5.34 -11.69 -2.69
N SER A 49 -6.34 -12.53 -2.62
CA SER A 49 -7.55 -12.41 -3.46
C SER A 49 -8.29 -11.12 -3.20
N VAL A 50 -8.53 -10.76 -1.95
CA VAL A 50 -9.27 -9.53 -1.61
C VAL A 50 -8.43 -8.28 -1.90
N HIS A 51 -7.19 -8.24 -1.44
CA HIS A 51 -6.36 -7.05 -1.54
C HIS A 51 -5.78 -6.84 -2.94
N LEU A 52 -4.94 -7.77 -3.40
CA LEU A 52 -4.16 -7.60 -4.63
C LEU A 52 -5.02 -7.88 -5.87
N LYS A 53 -5.66 -9.04 -5.93
CA LYS A 53 -6.53 -9.41 -7.05
C LYS A 53 -7.75 -8.50 -7.13
N GLY A 54 -8.34 -8.12 -5.99
CA GLY A 54 -9.45 -7.17 -5.93
C GLY A 54 -9.05 -5.80 -6.47
N SER A 55 -7.90 -5.26 -6.06
CA SER A 55 -7.38 -3.99 -6.58
C SER A 55 -7.10 -4.06 -8.09
N PHE A 56 -6.49 -5.15 -8.57
CA PHE A 56 -6.30 -5.38 -10.00
C PHE A 56 -7.64 -5.37 -10.75
N ASN A 57 -8.65 -6.11 -10.28
CA ASN A 57 -9.95 -6.21 -10.95
C ASN A 57 -10.62 -4.83 -11.08
N VAL A 58 -10.62 -4.05 -10.01
CA VAL A 58 -11.23 -2.72 -9.97
C VAL A 58 -10.48 -1.77 -10.93
N CYS A 59 -9.17 -1.71 -10.87
CA CYS A 59 -8.38 -0.86 -11.77
C CYS A 59 -8.55 -1.29 -13.23
N ARG A 60 -8.50 -2.61 -13.51
CA ARG A 60 -8.61 -3.14 -14.86
C ARG A 60 -9.98 -2.88 -15.49
N SER A 61 -11.04 -2.79 -14.67
CA SER A 61 -12.40 -2.52 -15.18
C SER A 61 -12.54 -1.09 -15.73
N ALA A 62 -11.87 -0.10 -15.14
CA ALA A 62 -12.04 1.31 -15.48
C ALA A 62 -10.90 1.90 -16.32
N ILE A 63 -9.74 1.23 -16.40
CA ILE A 63 -8.56 1.83 -17.02
C ILE A 63 -8.79 2.24 -18.50
N ASN A 64 -9.53 1.45 -19.27
CA ASN A 64 -9.81 1.77 -20.66
C ASN A 64 -10.67 3.04 -20.79
N TYR A 65 -11.68 3.19 -19.95
CA TYR A 65 -12.50 4.40 -19.89
C TYR A 65 -11.67 5.63 -19.55
N PHE A 66 -10.81 5.58 -18.55
CA PHE A 66 -9.92 6.69 -18.21
C PHE A 66 -8.94 7.02 -19.34
N ARG A 67 -8.41 6.01 -20.02
CA ARG A 67 -7.51 6.21 -21.18
C ARG A 67 -8.21 6.88 -22.37
N GLU A 68 -9.47 6.53 -22.64
CA GLU A 68 -10.29 7.13 -23.68
C GLU A 68 -10.66 8.58 -23.35
N LYS A 69 -10.96 8.87 -22.09
CA LYS A 69 -11.24 10.22 -21.59
C LYS A 69 -9.97 11.09 -21.44
N GLU A 70 -8.79 10.48 -21.45
CA GLU A 70 -7.49 11.12 -21.12
C GLU A 70 -7.50 11.83 -19.76
N GLU A 71 -8.29 11.29 -18.84
CA GLU A 71 -8.44 11.78 -17.48
C GLU A 71 -8.88 10.64 -16.57
N GLY A 72 -8.31 10.60 -15.38
CA GLY A 72 -8.72 9.67 -14.34
C GLY A 72 -7.67 9.47 -13.26
N ASN A 73 -8.08 8.89 -12.16
CA ASN A 73 -7.10 8.51 -11.14
C ASN A 73 -7.54 7.31 -10.30
N PHE A 74 -6.53 6.66 -9.75
CA PHE A 74 -6.68 5.59 -8.77
C PHE A 74 -6.01 6.00 -7.47
N VAL A 75 -6.72 5.83 -6.35
CA VAL A 75 -6.18 5.94 -4.99
C VAL A 75 -6.33 4.56 -4.35
N LEU A 76 -5.23 3.83 -4.26
CA LEU A 76 -5.18 2.50 -3.70
C LEU A 76 -4.59 2.53 -2.28
N PHE A 77 -4.82 1.46 -1.52
CA PHE A 77 -4.39 1.40 -0.13
C PHE A 77 -3.34 0.32 0.07
N THR A 78 -2.10 0.75 0.26
CA THR A 78 -1.00 -0.08 0.73
C THR A 78 -0.98 -0.14 2.27
N SER A 79 0.15 -0.46 2.86
CA SER A 79 0.36 -0.44 4.31
C SER A 79 1.85 -0.30 4.60
N THR A 80 2.19 0.32 5.72
CA THR A 80 3.56 0.26 6.26
C THR A 80 4.01 -1.17 6.55
N THR A 81 3.10 -2.10 6.81
CA THR A 81 3.41 -3.53 6.88
C THR A 81 4.03 -4.05 5.59
N GLY A 82 3.52 -3.62 4.42
CA GLY A 82 4.11 -4.01 3.13
C GLY A 82 5.39 -3.24 2.79
N LEU A 83 5.51 -1.99 3.24
CA LEU A 83 6.64 -1.11 2.91
C LEU A 83 7.84 -1.30 3.84
N ILE A 84 7.60 -1.61 5.12
CA ILE A 84 8.60 -1.72 6.18
C ILE A 84 8.61 -3.15 6.73
N GLY A 85 7.47 -3.62 7.20
CA GLY A 85 7.29 -4.95 7.79
C GLY A 85 6.47 -4.93 9.08
N ASN A 86 5.83 -6.06 9.36
CA ASN A 86 5.20 -6.35 10.65
C ASN A 86 5.13 -7.86 10.86
N ILE A 87 5.41 -8.31 12.08
CA ILE A 87 5.44 -9.74 12.43
C ILE A 87 4.04 -10.34 12.32
N GLY A 88 3.92 -11.55 11.77
CA GLY A 88 2.67 -12.29 11.66
C GLY A 88 1.78 -11.90 10.49
N GLN A 89 2.26 -11.06 9.56
CA GLN A 89 1.48 -10.51 8.45
C GLN A 89 2.11 -10.77 7.08
N ALA A 90 2.69 -11.94 6.83
CA ALA A 90 3.39 -12.24 5.58
C ALA A 90 2.47 -12.14 4.35
N ASN A 91 1.25 -12.70 4.41
CA ASN A 91 0.23 -12.60 3.37
C ASN A 91 -0.20 -11.14 3.10
N TYR A 92 -0.46 -10.41 4.17
CA TYR A 92 -0.88 -9.01 4.11
C TYR A 92 0.24 -8.11 3.58
N ALA A 93 1.48 -8.30 4.06
CA ALA A 93 2.66 -7.58 3.57
C ALA A 93 2.88 -7.79 2.07
N ALA A 94 2.84 -9.04 1.59
CA ALA A 94 2.95 -9.38 0.18
C ALA A 94 1.86 -8.71 -0.67
N ALA A 95 0.59 -8.79 -0.23
CA ALA A 95 -0.51 -8.17 -0.94
C ALA A 95 -0.39 -6.64 -1.00
N LYS A 96 -0.04 -6.00 0.12
CA LYS A 96 0.05 -4.53 0.22
C LYS A 96 1.27 -3.97 -0.54
N LEU A 97 2.40 -4.67 -0.53
CA LEU A 97 3.53 -4.30 -1.39
C LEU A 97 3.21 -4.51 -2.87
N GLY A 98 2.48 -5.59 -3.21
CA GLY A 98 1.98 -5.83 -4.56
C GLY A 98 1.05 -4.74 -5.08
N ILE A 99 0.19 -4.17 -4.23
CA ILE A 99 -0.66 -3.01 -4.59
C ILE A 99 0.18 -1.77 -4.92
N HIS A 100 1.27 -1.52 -4.18
CA HIS A 100 2.18 -0.44 -4.54
C HIS A 100 2.80 -0.65 -5.92
N GLY A 101 3.30 -1.86 -6.19
CA GLY A 101 3.84 -2.21 -7.51
C GLY A 101 2.81 -2.02 -8.64
N LEU A 102 1.58 -2.50 -8.44
CA LEU A 102 0.47 -2.33 -9.37
C LEU A 102 0.19 -0.84 -9.65
N SER A 103 0.02 -0.05 -8.60
CA SER A 103 -0.25 1.40 -8.72
C SER A 103 0.85 2.13 -9.47
N ARG A 104 2.12 1.79 -9.19
CA ARG A 104 3.26 2.40 -9.85
C ARG A 104 3.28 2.14 -11.35
N ILE A 105 3.03 0.90 -11.76
CA ILE A 105 3.00 0.53 -13.19
C ILE A 105 1.80 1.17 -13.88
N ILE A 106 0.61 1.20 -13.26
CA ILE A 106 -0.54 1.94 -13.80
C ILE A 106 -0.18 3.41 -14.05
N ALA A 107 0.49 4.07 -13.10
CA ALA A 107 0.91 5.45 -13.25
C ALA A 107 1.87 5.65 -14.43
N MET A 108 2.90 4.79 -14.55
CA MET A 108 3.91 4.87 -15.60
C MET A 108 3.33 4.62 -17.01
N GLU A 109 2.51 3.58 -17.16
CA GLU A 109 1.92 3.20 -18.46
C GLU A 109 0.90 4.20 -18.98
N ASN A 110 0.34 5.03 -18.10
CA ASN A 110 -0.78 5.90 -18.42
C ASN A 110 -0.48 7.40 -18.22
N GLU A 111 0.77 7.76 -18.01
CA GLU A 111 1.21 9.15 -17.87
C GLU A 111 0.80 10.00 -19.09
N ILE A 112 1.04 9.50 -20.31
CA ILE A 112 0.67 10.16 -21.58
C ILE A 112 -0.85 10.28 -21.78
N LYS A 113 -1.65 9.56 -20.98
CA LYS A 113 -3.11 9.59 -20.98
C LYS A 113 -3.68 10.36 -19.79
N ASN A 114 -2.82 11.10 -19.07
CA ASN A 114 -3.21 11.86 -17.90
C ASN A 114 -3.99 11.04 -16.84
N VAL A 115 -3.70 9.73 -16.75
CA VAL A 115 -4.28 8.86 -15.73
C VAL A 115 -3.28 8.64 -14.62
N ARG A 116 -3.61 9.11 -13.42
CA ARG A 116 -2.75 9.06 -12.23
C ARG A 116 -3.09 7.85 -11.37
N SER A 117 -2.10 7.37 -10.63
CA SER A 117 -2.33 6.33 -9.61
C SER A 117 -1.37 6.55 -8.45
N ASN A 118 -1.91 6.58 -7.23
CA ASN A 118 -1.14 6.76 -5.99
C ASN A 118 -1.60 5.75 -4.94
N VAL A 119 -0.76 5.52 -3.93
CA VAL A 119 -1.11 4.66 -2.81
C VAL A 119 -1.03 5.39 -1.48
N ILE A 120 -1.96 5.06 -0.58
CA ILE A 120 -1.96 5.53 0.81
C ILE A 120 -1.61 4.35 1.73
N ALA A 121 -0.68 4.56 2.66
CA ALA A 121 -0.40 3.69 3.80
C ALA A 121 -1.05 4.32 5.05
N PRO A 122 -2.29 3.95 5.40
CA PRO A 122 -3.04 4.63 6.44
C PRO A 122 -2.72 4.08 7.83
N PHE A 123 -2.76 4.98 8.82
CA PHE A 123 -2.91 4.65 10.23
C PHE A 123 -4.24 5.26 10.71
N ALA A 124 -5.27 4.45 10.77
CA ALA A 124 -6.59 4.91 11.21
C ALA A 124 -7.21 3.89 12.15
N TRP A 125 -7.87 4.38 13.18
CA TRP A 125 -8.66 3.54 14.07
C TRP A 125 -9.89 3.01 13.32
N THR A 126 -9.88 1.73 13.03
CA THR A 126 -10.96 1.05 12.31
C THR A 126 -11.37 -0.22 13.05
N ARG A 127 -12.45 -0.86 12.61
CA ARG A 127 -12.88 -2.17 13.14
C ARG A 127 -11.77 -3.23 13.06
N MET A 128 -10.87 -3.14 12.09
CA MET A 128 -9.73 -4.06 11.95
C MET A 128 -8.74 -3.88 13.11
N ILE A 129 -8.45 -2.65 13.53
CA ILE A 129 -7.51 -2.35 14.63
C ILE A 129 -8.17 -2.54 16.00
N ALA A 130 -9.49 -2.41 16.09
CA ALA A 130 -10.24 -2.60 17.34
C ALA A 130 -10.14 -4.03 17.92
N THR A 131 -9.58 -4.97 17.19
CA THR A 131 -9.32 -6.34 17.69
C THR A 131 -8.03 -6.47 18.49
N ILE A 132 -7.24 -5.40 18.65
CA ILE A 132 -6.01 -5.40 19.45
C ILE A 132 -6.38 -5.68 20.93
N PRO A 133 -5.79 -6.70 21.56
CA PRO A 133 -6.09 -7.03 22.95
C PRO A 133 -5.66 -5.92 23.92
N ILE A 134 -6.57 -5.48 24.78
CA ILE A 134 -6.27 -4.59 25.90
C ILE A 134 -5.83 -5.46 27.08
N LYS A 135 -4.55 -5.35 27.46
CA LYS A 135 -3.95 -6.20 28.49
C LYS A 135 -3.84 -5.52 29.87
N ASP A 136 -3.78 -4.18 29.87
CA ASP A 136 -3.57 -3.37 31.04
C ASP A 136 -4.12 -1.95 30.86
N GLU A 137 -4.09 -1.13 31.90
CA GLU A 137 -4.60 0.24 31.86
C GLU A 137 -3.79 1.15 30.92
N ALA A 138 -2.48 0.90 30.77
CA ALA A 138 -1.65 1.65 29.82
C ALA A 138 -2.04 1.38 28.37
N SER A 139 -2.29 0.10 28.01
CA SER A 139 -2.79 -0.26 26.69
C SER A 139 -4.18 0.29 26.42
N LYS A 140 -5.06 0.37 27.44
CA LYS A 140 -6.37 0.98 27.32
C LYS A 140 -6.28 2.48 27.03
N GLN A 141 -5.45 3.21 27.77
CA GLN A 141 -5.22 4.65 27.53
C GLN A 141 -4.63 4.91 26.16
N ARG A 142 -3.70 4.07 25.70
CA ARG A 142 -3.14 4.15 24.34
C ARG A 142 -4.22 3.95 23.28
N VAL A 143 -5.08 2.95 23.44
CA VAL A 143 -6.21 2.68 22.53
C VAL A 143 -7.16 3.89 22.48
N GLU A 144 -7.50 4.48 23.60
CA GLU A 144 -8.37 5.69 23.63
C GLU A 144 -7.72 6.90 22.95
N ARG A 145 -6.42 7.12 23.13
CA ARG A 145 -5.68 8.15 22.39
C ARG A 145 -5.71 7.88 20.89
N MET A 146 -5.44 6.65 20.47
CA MET A 146 -5.47 6.25 19.06
C MET A 146 -6.85 6.47 18.42
N LYS A 147 -7.93 6.12 19.11
CA LYS A 147 -9.31 6.35 18.62
C LYS A 147 -9.58 7.82 18.31
N ASN A 148 -9.12 8.71 19.20
CA ASN A 148 -9.38 10.13 19.10
C ASN A 148 -8.48 10.83 18.08
N ALA A 149 -7.23 10.38 17.93
CA ALA A 149 -6.21 11.05 17.13
C ALA A 149 -6.05 10.48 15.73
N MET A 150 -6.32 9.18 15.54
CA MET A 150 -6.14 8.50 14.23
C MET A 150 -7.51 8.16 13.62
N ARG A 151 -8.22 9.18 13.16
CA ARG A 151 -9.56 9.02 12.62
C ARG A 151 -9.54 8.70 11.13
N PRO A 152 -10.47 7.87 10.62
CA PRO A 152 -10.57 7.54 9.19
C PRO A 152 -10.81 8.74 8.28
N ASP A 153 -11.47 9.79 8.78
CA ASP A 153 -11.73 11.03 8.02
C ASP A 153 -10.45 11.76 7.62
N GLN A 154 -9.38 11.70 8.43
CA GLN A 154 -8.07 12.27 8.08
C GLN A 154 -7.46 11.56 6.85
N VAL A 155 -7.60 10.24 6.77
CA VAL A 155 -7.20 9.46 5.59
C VAL A 155 -8.07 9.80 4.39
N ALA A 156 -9.38 9.97 4.60
CA ALA A 156 -10.32 10.35 3.54
C ALA A 156 -9.98 11.71 2.91
N GLN A 157 -9.57 12.71 3.72
CA GLN A 157 -9.12 14.01 3.19
C GLN A 157 -7.92 13.86 2.23
N THR A 158 -6.94 13.04 2.59
CA THR A 158 -5.79 12.78 1.70
C THR A 158 -6.22 12.04 0.43
N ALA A 159 -7.14 11.08 0.53
CA ALA A 159 -7.65 10.37 -0.64
C ALA A 159 -8.41 11.31 -1.59
N ILE A 160 -9.23 12.22 -1.06
CA ILE A 160 -9.95 13.25 -1.83
C ILE A 160 -8.95 14.21 -2.51
N ALA A 161 -7.92 14.66 -1.79
CA ALA A 161 -6.89 15.53 -2.35
C ALA A 161 -6.12 14.86 -3.50
N LEU A 162 -5.80 13.57 -3.38
CA LEU A 162 -5.17 12.80 -4.47
C LEU A 162 -6.13 12.60 -5.66
N ALA A 163 -7.44 12.51 -5.41
CA ALA A 163 -8.46 12.39 -6.42
C ALA A 163 -8.75 13.71 -7.15
N ALA A 164 -8.39 14.85 -6.58
CA ALA A 164 -8.68 16.16 -7.14
C ALA A 164 -8.00 16.36 -8.52
N PRO A 165 -8.67 17.02 -9.48
CA PRO A 165 -8.13 17.19 -10.85
C PRO A 165 -6.84 18.01 -10.89
N ASN A 166 -6.64 18.94 -9.96
CA ASN A 166 -5.43 19.78 -9.86
C ASN A 166 -4.27 19.09 -9.11
N CYS A 167 -4.43 17.88 -8.56
CA CYS A 167 -3.35 17.12 -7.98
C CYS A 167 -2.34 16.70 -9.05
N LYS A 168 -1.05 16.92 -8.82
CA LYS A 168 0.03 16.55 -9.75
C LYS A 168 0.77 15.27 -9.35
N LEU A 169 0.47 14.71 -8.18
CA LEU A 169 1.13 13.49 -7.72
C LEU A 169 0.65 12.28 -8.51
N SER A 170 1.59 11.49 -9.01
CA SER A 170 1.33 10.19 -9.63
C SER A 170 2.47 9.22 -9.31
N GLY A 171 2.15 7.94 -9.09
CA GLY A 171 3.10 6.89 -8.74
C GLY A 171 3.68 7.00 -7.34
N GLN A 172 3.08 7.80 -6.44
CA GLN A 172 3.64 8.12 -5.12
C GLN A 172 3.02 7.28 -4.00
N ILE A 173 3.76 7.20 -2.90
CA ILE A 173 3.36 6.52 -1.66
C ILE A 173 3.23 7.57 -0.57
N LEU A 174 2.04 7.73 0.00
CA LEU A 174 1.81 8.63 1.13
C LEU A 174 1.41 7.81 2.36
N SER A 175 1.98 8.14 3.51
CA SER A 175 1.51 7.66 4.81
C SER A 175 0.67 8.74 5.48
N VAL A 176 -0.44 8.36 6.11
CA VAL A 176 -1.32 9.26 6.85
C VAL A 176 -1.47 8.74 8.27
N ARG A 177 -1.02 9.52 9.25
CA ARG A 177 -1.06 9.20 10.70
C ARG A 177 -1.63 10.38 11.46
N GLY A 178 -2.89 10.30 11.88
CA GLY A 178 -3.52 11.46 12.47
C GLY A 178 -3.44 12.67 11.51
N ASN A 179 -2.88 13.76 11.97
CA ASN A 179 -2.68 14.98 11.15
C ASN A 179 -1.35 14.99 10.37
N GLU A 180 -0.55 13.95 10.49
CA GLU A 180 0.71 13.82 9.76
C GLU A 180 0.50 13.16 8.40
N VAL A 181 1.04 13.76 7.34
CA VAL A 181 1.15 13.17 6.01
C VAL A 181 2.63 13.10 5.62
N ALA A 182 3.13 11.91 5.35
CA ALA A 182 4.51 11.68 4.95
C ALA A 182 4.58 11.09 3.55
N LEU A 183 5.55 11.56 2.76
CA LEU A 183 5.91 10.98 1.46
C LEU A 183 6.99 9.93 1.67
N PHE A 184 6.72 8.68 1.27
CA PHE A 184 7.71 7.61 1.29
C PHE A 184 8.65 7.68 0.09
N SER A 185 9.91 7.34 0.32
CA SER A 185 10.88 7.16 -0.76
C SER A 185 10.51 5.93 -1.62
N GLN A 186 10.84 6.01 -2.90
CA GLN A 186 10.76 4.87 -3.81
C GLN A 186 11.99 3.96 -3.64
N PRO A 187 11.87 2.63 -3.82
CA PRO A 187 13.04 1.75 -3.82
C PRO A 187 14.08 2.18 -4.86
N ARG A 188 15.32 2.31 -4.44
CA ARG A 188 16.48 2.65 -5.27
C ARG A 188 17.72 1.91 -4.76
N PRO A 189 18.69 1.56 -5.64
CA PRO A 189 19.96 1.04 -5.17
C PRO A 189 20.65 2.04 -4.25
N LEU A 190 21.12 1.58 -3.09
CA LEU A 190 21.93 2.38 -2.16
C LEU A 190 23.39 2.41 -2.58
N LYS A 191 23.91 1.28 -3.09
CA LYS A 191 25.29 1.09 -3.50
C LYS A 191 25.37 0.00 -4.56
N SER A 192 26.31 0.13 -5.48
CA SER A 192 26.68 -0.91 -6.43
C SER A 192 28.19 -1.14 -6.38
N ILE A 193 28.61 -2.38 -6.58
CA ILE A 193 30.02 -2.79 -6.67
C ILE A 193 30.13 -3.69 -7.88
N ALA A 194 31.17 -3.51 -8.71
CA ALA A 194 31.46 -4.33 -9.87
C ALA A 194 32.82 -5.03 -9.71
N ASP A 195 32.93 -6.25 -10.22
CA ASP A 195 34.19 -6.98 -10.39
C ASP A 195 34.40 -7.25 -11.89
N ILE A 196 35.50 -6.79 -12.44
CA ILE A 196 35.81 -6.87 -13.87
C ILE A 196 36.01 -8.30 -14.35
N GLU A 197 36.47 -9.19 -13.46
CA GLU A 197 36.69 -10.61 -13.75
C GLU A 197 35.44 -11.46 -13.48
N GLY A 198 34.38 -10.84 -12.94
CA GLY A 198 33.18 -11.51 -12.50
C GLY A 198 33.20 -12.00 -11.05
N TRP A 199 32.03 -12.28 -10.52
CA TRP A 199 31.82 -12.69 -9.14
C TRP A 199 31.89 -14.19 -8.96
N THR A 200 32.60 -14.63 -7.93
CA THR A 200 32.47 -15.97 -7.36
C THR A 200 31.78 -15.86 -6.00
N PRO A 201 31.17 -16.94 -5.46
CA PRO A 201 30.60 -16.91 -4.09
C PRO A 201 31.61 -16.44 -3.05
N GLU A 202 32.87 -16.85 -3.17
CA GLU A 202 33.93 -16.45 -2.26
C GLU A 202 34.25 -14.96 -2.34
N LYS A 203 34.38 -14.39 -3.55
CA LYS A 203 34.58 -12.93 -3.74
C LYS A 203 33.40 -12.14 -3.20
N LEU A 204 32.14 -12.60 -3.39
CA LEU A 204 30.96 -11.96 -2.84
C LEU A 204 30.99 -11.93 -1.30
N LEU A 205 31.28 -13.07 -0.66
CA LEU A 205 31.33 -13.20 0.80
C LEU A 205 32.46 -12.37 1.45
N ASN A 206 33.61 -12.26 0.78
CA ASN A 206 34.80 -11.61 1.35
C ASN A 206 34.92 -10.12 0.99
N SER A 207 34.13 -9.61 0.04
CA SER A 207 34.25 -8.24 -0.45
C SER A 207 32.91 -7.52 -0.53
N ALA A 208 32.01 -7.92 -1.43
CA ALA A 208 30.79 -7.18 -1.72
C ALA A 208 29.80 -7.19 -0.54
N PHE A 209 29.55 -8.36 0.07
CA PHE A 209 28.57 -8.48 1.16
C PHE A 209 28.99 -7.74 2.43
N PRO A 210 30.24 -7.80 2.91
CA PRO A 210 30.68 -6.94 4.01
C PRO A 210 30.54 -5.44 3.73
N ALA A 211 30.77 -5.02 2.48
CA ALA A 211 30.59 -3.63 2.09
C ALA A 211 29.13 -3.20 1.98
N PHE A 212 28.19 -4.13 1.74
CA PHE A 212 26.76 -3.88 1.82
C PHE A 212 26.24 -3.92 3.25
N ASP A 213 26.69 -4.86 4.06
CA ASP A 213 26.29 -5.04 5.47
C ASP A 213 26.50 -3.74 6.27
N SER A 214 27.59 -3.02 5.99
CA SER A 214 27.89 -1.75 6.67
C SER A 214 26.88 -0.61 6.44
N ILE A 215 26.01 -0.74 5.45
CA ILE A 215 25.01 0.27 5.07
C ILE A 215 23.59 -0.31 4.90
N ALA A 216 23.45 -1.63 5.08
CA ALA A 216 22.14 -2.28 4.99
C ALA A 216 21.21 -1.75 6.10
N PRO A 217 19.95 -1.40 5.77
CA PRO A 217 18.99 -1.03 6.80
C PRO A 217 18.71 -2.18 7.76
N ASP A 218 18.53 -1.86 9.03
CA ASP A 218 18.09 -2.83 10.04
C ASP A 218 16.72 -3.43 9.70
N LEU A 219 16.50 -4.66 10.13
CA LEU A 219 15.19 -5.32 10.07
C LEU A 219 14.25 -4.70 11.13
N GLY A 220 13.79 -3.48 10.89
CA GLY A 220 12.83 -2.78 11.74
C GLY A 220 11.39 -3.14 11.40
N ALA A 221 10.55 -3.29 12.42
CA ALA A 221 9.10 -3.28 12.21
C ALA A 221 8.58 -1.85 12.09
N THR A 222 7.35 -1.67 11.61
CA THR A 222 6.71 -0.35 11.47
C THR A 222 6.84 0.53 12.73
N VAL A 223 6.76 -0.08 13.93
CA VAL A 223 6.85 0.65 15.21
C VAL A 223 8.24 1.25 15.47
N SER A 224 9.30 0.66 14.92
CA SER A 224 10.66 1.21 15.10
C SER A 224 10.95 2.39 14.15
N VAL A 225 10.31 2.42 13.00
CA VAL A 225 10.40 3.54 12.04
C VAL A 225 9.57 4.74 12.48
N PHE A 226 8.46 4.48 13.19
CA PHE A 226 7.59 5.51 13.76
C PHE A 226 7.58 5.42 15.29
N PRO A 227 8.68 5.77 15.98
CA PRO A 227 8.81 5.62 17.43
C PRO A 227 8.03 6.67 18.25
N TYR A 228 7.44 7.65 17.60
CA TYR A 228 6.68 8.74 18.19
C TYR A 228 5.19 8.66 17.84
N GLU A 229 4.38 9.24 18.69
CA GLU A 229 2.94 9.41 18.43
C GLU A 229 2.72 10.74 17.66
N PRO A 230 1.90 10.76 16.56
CA PRO A 230 1.75 11.93 15.68
C PRO A 230 0.75 12.97 16.23
N PHE A 231 0.50 12.98 17.55
CA PHE A 231 -0.48 13.80 18.23
C PHE A 231 -0.07 14.17 19.66
#